data_997ff4c261ab8f05218c95a31786b7d1
#
_entry.id   997ff4c261ab8f05218c95a31786b7d1
#
_cell.length_a   1.000
_cell.length_b   1.000
_cell.length_c   1.000
_cell.angle_alpha   90.00
_cell.angle_beta   90.00
_cell.angle_gamma   90.00
#
_symmetry.space_group_name_H-M   'P 1'
#
loop_
_entity.id
_entity.type
_entity.pdbx_description
1 polymer ?
#
loop_
_entity_poly.entity_id
_entity_poly.type
_entity_poly.pdbx_seq_one_letter_code
_entity_poly.pdbx_strand_id
1 'polypeptide(L)' 'GTPSIRITDNNPDHHLWNNNGTWWIHYTLHLPDYTKRRVRKSLETRQAQIARRRRDQIFASLLAQPATGLN' A
#
# COMPACT_ATOMS: atom_id res chain seq x y z
N GLY A 1 -12.63 8.64 -11.36
CA GLY A 1 -12.36 7.27 -10.98
C GLY A 1 -11.68 7.14 -9.65
N THR A 2 -11.43 5.94 -9.22
CA THR A 2 -10.74 5.68 -7.97
C THR A 2 -9.29 5.29 -8.25
N PRO A 3 -8.38 5.62 -7.33
CA PRO A 3 -7.00 5.12 -7.44
C PRO A 3 -6.96 3.60 -7.42
N SER A 4 -5.98 3.03 -8.08
CA SER A 4 -5.85 1.58 -8.11
C SER A 4 -4.41 1.16 -7.81
N ILE A 5 -4.27 -0.03 -7.26
CA ILE A 5 -3.00 -0.67 -6.94
C ILE A 5 -3.09 -2.11 -7.42
N ARG A 6 -2.05 -2.55 -8.16
CA ARG A 6 -2.01 -3.93 -8.60
C ARG A 6 -1.58 -4.83 -7.44
N ILE A 7 -2.39 -5.83 -7.16
CA ILE A 7 -2.15 -6.76 -6.06
C ILE A 7 -1.97 -8.16 -6.62
N THR A 8 -0.97 -8.88 -6.10
CA THR A 8 -0.70 -10.28 -6.45
C THR A 8 -1.11 -11.15 -5.28
N ASP A 9 -2.17 -11.95 -5.47
CA ASP A 9 -2.77 -12.71 -4.37
C ASP A 9 -1.91 -13.86 -3.88
N ASN A 10 -1.03 -14.39 -4.74
CA ASN A 10 -0.22 -15.55 -4.38
C ASN A 10 1.06 -15.19 -3.62
N ASN A 11 1.26 -13.94 -3.28
CA ASN A 11 2.40 -13.50 -2.49
C ASN A 11 1.91 -12.77 -1.25
N PRO A 12 1.98 -13.41 -0.06
CA PRO A 12 1.49 -12.78 1.16
C PRO A 12 2.28 -11.52 1.55
N ASP A 13 3.50 -11.39 1.06
CA ASP A 13 4.33 -10.23 1.35
C ASP A 13 4.35 -9.22 0.19
N HIS A 14 3.35 -9.23 -0.67
CA HIS A 14 3.32 -8.30 -1.80
C HIS A 14 3.42 -6.86 -1.31
N HIS A 15 4.16 -6.05 -2.06
CA HIS A 15 4.40 -4.65 -1.75
C HIS A 15 5.17 -4.41 -0.45
N LEU A 16 5.77 -5.46 0.13
CA LEU A 16 6.56 -5.35 1.35
C LEU A 16 8.00 -5.77 1.08
N TRP A 17 8.94 -5.16 1.80
CA TRP A 17 10.30 -5.68 1.84
C TRP A 17 10.91 -5.39 3.20
N ASN A 18 11.87 -6.24 3.58
CA ASN A 18 12.57 -6.09 4.85
C ASN A 18 13.88 -5.34 4.59
N ASN A 19 14.03 -4.20 5.23
CA ASN A 19 15.21 -3.38 5.12
C ASN A 19 15.92 -3.35 6.47
N ASN A 20 16.98 -4.16 6.60
CA ASN A 20 17.76 -4.26 7.83
C ASN A 20 16.92 -4.60 9.06
N GLY A 21 15.93 -5.45 8.88
CA GLY A 21 15.06 -5.89 9.95
C GLY A 21 13.79 -5.10 10.11
N THR A 22 13.67 -3.96 9.46
CA THR A 22 12.44 -3.16 9.51
C THR A 22 11.67 -3.35 8.22
N TRP A 23 10.38 -3.58 8.34
CA TRP A 23 9.52 -3.78 7.18
C TRP A 23 9.08 -2.43 6.61
N TRP A 24 9.09 -2.37 5.28
CA TRP A 24 8.67 -1.20 4.52
C TRP A 24 7.61 -1.61 3.53
N ILE A 25 6.74 -0.67 3.19
CA ILE A 25 5.76 -0.84 2.13
C ILE A 25 6.18 0.00 0.92
N HIS A 26 5.94 -0.53 -0.28
CA HIS A 26 6.12 0.23 -1.52
C HIS A 26 4.98 -0.09 -2.46
N TYR A 27 4.52 0.90 -3.16
CA TYR A 27 3.46 0.68 -4.14
C TYR A 27 3.45 1.83 -5.14
N THR A 28 2.83 1.56 -6.29
CA THR A 28 2.59 2.57 -7.31
C THR A 28 1.09 2.83 -7.35
N LEU A 29 0.71 4.06 -7.11
CA LEU A 29 -0.69 4.47 -7.11
C LEU A 29 -1.02 5.02 -8.49
N HIS A 30 -1.98 4.41 -9.17
CA HIS A 30 -2.45 4.87 -10.48
C HIS A 30 -3.64 5.80 -10.27
N LEU A 31 -3.46 7.06 -10.65
CA LEU A 31 -4.48 8.09 -10.43
C LEU A 31 -5.39 8.21 -11.65
N PRO A 32 -6.62 8.74 -11.47
CA PRO A 32 -7.58 8.85 -12.56
C PRO A 32 -7.14 9.73 -13.72
N ASP A 33 -6.20 10.64 -13.49
CA ASP A 33 -5.70 11.54 -14.51
C ASP A 33 -4.53 10.96 -15.32
N TYR A 34 -4.37 9.63 -15.26
CA TYR A 34 -3.31 8.89 -15.95
C TYR A 34 -1.91 9.14 -15.40
N THR A 35 -1.81 9.74 -14.23
CA THR A 35 -0.51 9.88 -13.56
C THR A 35 -0.27 8.72 -12.61
N LYS A 36 0.99 8.56 -12.21
CA LYS A 36 1.40 7.53 -11.27
C LYS A 36 2.17 8.17 -10.12
N ARG A 37 2.00 7.62 -8.95
CA ARG A 37 2.77 8.06 -7.77
C ARG A 37 3.38 6.85 -7.10
N ARG A 38 4.69 6.87 -6.93
CA ARG A 38 5.40 5.83 -6.19
C ARG A 38 5.52 6.25 -4.74
N VAL A 39 5.17 5.32 -3.85
CA VAL A 39 5.20 5.56 -2.42
C VAL A 39 6.05 4.49 -1.77
N ARG A 40 6.95 4.92 -0.89
CA ARG A 40 7.73 4.04 -0.02
C ARG A 40 7.64 4.59 1.39
N LYS A 41 7.34 3.72 2.33
CA LYS A 41 7.09 4.15 3.69
C LYS A 41 7.50 3.05 4.66
N SER A 42 8.14 3.43 5.75
CA SER A 42 8.45 2.49 6.82
C SER A 42 7.19 2.12 7.57
N LEU A 43 7.01 0.84 7.83
CA LEU A 43 5.91 0.36 8.66
C LEU A 43 6.29 0.32 10.14
N GLU A 44 7.54 0.67 10.45
CA GLU A 44 8.03 0.78 11.82
C GLU A 44 7.83 -0.49 12.62
N THR A 45 7.95 -1.64 11.98
CA THR A 45 7.82 -2.92 12.64
C THR A 45 8.84 -3.90 12.09
N ARG A 46 9.26 -4.81 12.94
CA ARG A 46 10.16 -5.90 12.56
C ARG A 46 9.42 -7.21 12.34
N GLN A 47 8.13 -7.24 12.59
CA GLN A 47 7.33 -8.45 12.48
C GLN A 47 6.54 -8.45 11.17
N ALA A 48 6.70 -9.54 10.40
CA ALA A 48 6.04 -9.65 9.10
C ALA A 48 4.52 -9.61 9.24
N GLN A 49 3.99 -10.25 10.28
CA GLN A 49 2.54 -10.29 10.48
C GLN A 49 1.97 -8.89 10.69
N ILE A 50 2.66 -8.07 11.48
CA ILE A 50 2.24 -6.70 11.72
C ILE A 50 2.38 -5.87 10.44
N ALA A 51 3.46 -6.11 9.69
CA ALA A 51 3.66 -5.41 8.41
C ALA A 51 2.52 -5.69 7.45
N ARG A 52 2.11 -6.96 7.34
CA ARG A 52 0.99 -7.34 6.48
C ARG A 52 -0.30 -6.67 6.90
N ARG A 53 -0.56 -6.61 8.21
CA ARG A 53 -1.75 -5.97 8.74
C ARG A 53 -1.75 -4.48 8.43
N ARG A 54 -0.63 -3.82 8.65
CA ARG A 54 -0.52 -2.38 8.37
C ARG A 54 -0.64 -2.08 6.88
N ARG A 55 -0.05 -2.94 6.03
CA ARG A 55 -0.22 -2.83 4.59
C ARG A 55 -1.70 -2.93 4.22
N ASP A 56 -2.39 -3.93 4.75
CA ASP A 56 -3.80 -4.13 4.42
C ASP A 56 -4.65 -2.95 4.84
N GLN A 57 -4.35 -2.36 6.00
CA GLN A 57 -5.04 -1.17 6.47
C GLN A 57 -4.80 0.03 5.56
N ILE A 58 -3.56 0.20 5.11
CA ILE A 58 -3.21 1.29 4.21
C ILE A 58 -3.95 1.12 2.88
N PHE A 59 -3.92 -0.08 2.32
CA PHE A 59 -4.58 -0.34 1.05
C PHE A 59 -6.09 -0.20 1.15
N ALA A 60 -6.68 -0.69 2.24
CA ALA A 60 -8.11 -0.55 2.46
C ALA A 60 -8.51 0.92 2.53
N SER A 61 -7.72 1.73 3.21
CA SER A 61 -7.97 3.16 3.31
C SER A 61 -7.85 3.85 1.95
N LEU A 62 -6.82 3.50 1.18
CA LEU A 62 -6.61 4.12 -0.13
C LEU A 62 -7.69 3.73 -1.13
N LEU A 63 -8.06 2.45 -1.15
CA LEU A 63 -8.98 1.93 -2.15
C LEU A 63 -10.45 2.17 -1.79
N ALA A 64 -10.73 2.41 -0.50
CA ALA A 64 -12.08 2.68 -0.03
C ALA A 64 -12.41 4.16 0.05
N GLN A 65 -11.47 5.05 -0.29
CA GLN A 65 -11.73 6.47 -0.25
C GLN A 65 -12.87 6.84 -1.19
N PRO A 66 -13.83 7.65 -0.72
CA PRO A 66 -14.90 8.10 -1.61
C PRO A 66 -14.33 8.94 -2.75
N ALA A 67 -14.88 8.76 -3.91
CA ALA A 67 -14.43 9.51 -5.08
C ALA A 67 -14.60 11.02 -4.89
N THR A 68 -15.52 11.41 -4.06
CA THR A 68 -15.77 12.81 -3.80
C THR A 68 -14.71 13.47 -2.99
N GLY A 69 -13.94 12.71 -2.34
CA GLY A 69 -12.96 13.27 -1.43
C GLY A 69 -13.59 14.19 -0.47
N LEU A 70 -14.73 14.32 -0.43
CA LEU A 70 -15.42 15.26 0.21
C LEU A 70 -15.30 15.62 1.46
N ASN A 71 -15.27 15.56 1.03
CA ASN A 71 -15.15 15.88 1.63
C ASN A 71 -14.79 15.91 2.07
#